data_77a8f0b6b3575f22440c1ce1fb81d9b5
#
_entry.id   77a8f0b6b3575f22440c1ce1fb81d9b5
#
_cell.length_a   1.000
_cell.length_b   1.000
_cell.length_c   1.000
_cell.angle_alpha   90.00
_cell.angle_beta   90.00
_cell.angle_gamma   90.00
#
_symmetry.space_group_name_H-M   'P 1'
#
loop_
_entity.id
_entity.type
_entity.pdbx_description
1 polymer ?
#
loop_
_entity_poly.entity_id
_entity_poly.type
_entity_poly.pdbx_seq_one_letter_code
_entity_poly.pdbx_strand_id
1 'polypeptide(L)'
;MLSPKEIAYSVTKALDEKKGMNIKLLKIDKVSSLADYFLICTGTSNTHVRTLCDYAEYTLEQQGEPMLGREGHRGNSWELLDYGTIVIHVFTEEAREFYSLERLWADAEAIDISEIIIEE
;
A
#
# COMPACT_ATOMS: atom_id res chain seq x y z
N MET A 1 -1.80 13.02 16.25
CA MET A 1 -1.66 11.65 15.76
C MET A 1 -2.78 11.36 14.77
N LEU A 2 -2.44 10.81 13.61
CA LEU A 2 -3.42 10.49 12.58
C LEU A 2 -4.19 9.21 12.93
N SER A 3 -5.47 9.17 12.56
CA SER A 3 -6.24 7.93 12.66
C SER A 3 -5.77 6.94 11.60
N PRO A 4 -6.04 5.63 11.76
CA PRO A 4 -5.71 4.66 10.71
C PRO A 4 -6.27 5.05 9.34
N LYS A 5 -7.49 5.58 9.30
CA LYS A 5 -8.10 6.03 8.06
C LYS A 5 -7.34 7.18 7.43
N GLU A 6 -6.90 8.15 8.23
CA GLU A 6 -6.14 9.29 7.74
C GLU A 6 -4.77 8.85 7.20
N ILE A 7 -4.12 7.91 7.89
CA ILE A 7 -2.86 7.33 7.44
C ILE A 7 -3.06 6.64 6.09
N ALA A 8 -4.09 5.82 5.99
CA ALA A 8 -4.39 5.09 4.75
C ALA A 8 -4.64 6.04 3.59
N TYR A 9 -5.41 7.08 3.80
CA TYR A 9 -5.71 8.06 2.76
C TYR A 9 -4.46 8.85 2.36
N SER A 10 -3.65 9.25 3.32
CA SER A 10 -2.43 10.00 3.07
C SER A 10 -1.45 9.21 2.21
N VAL A 11 -1.22 7.94 2.54
CA VAL A 11 -0.27 7.12 1.78
C VAL A 11 -0.83 6.71 0.42
N THR A 12 -2.15 6.53 0.31
CA THR A 12 -2.80 6.28 -0.99
C THR A 12 -2.53 7.44 -1.94
N LYS A 13 -2.70 8.66 -1.44
CA LYS A 13 -2.43 9.86 -2.23
C LYS A 13 -0.97 9.95 -2.63
N ALA A 14 -0.07 9.60 -1.71
CA ALA A 14 1.37 9.63 -2.00
C ALA A 14 1.74 8.66 -3.14
N LEU A 15 1.17 7.45 -3.11
CA LEU A 15 1.43 6.47 -4.17
C LEU A 15 0.88 6.95 -5.51
N ASP A 16 -0.29 7.57 -5.51
CA ASP A 16 -0.86 8.12 -6.73
C ASP A 16 0.00 9.25 -7.30
N GLU A 17 0.52 10.12 -6.44
CA GLU A 17 1.41 11.21 -6.87
C GLU A 17 2.65 10.70 -7.60
N LYS A 18 3.12 9.50 -7.27
CA LYS A 18 4.28 8.88 -7.90
C LYS A 18 3.89 7.86 -8.96
N LYS A 19 2.68 7.98 -9.49
CA LYS A 19 2.19 7.18 -10.62
C LYS A 19 1.99 5.71 -10.28
N GLY A 20 1.70 5.38 -9.02
CA GLY A 20 1.31 4.03 -8.65
C GLY A 20 0.05 3.63 -9.41
N MET A 21 0.00 2.37 -9.86
CA MET A 21 -1.11 1.86 -10.67
C MET A 21 -1.96 0.87 -9.90
N ASN A 22 -3.22 0.75 -10.29
CA ASN A 22 -4.14 -0.24 -9.73
C ASN A 22 -4.13 -0.25 -8.21
N ILE A 23 -4.20 0.93 -7.61
CA ILE A 23 -4.19 1.09 -6.17
C ILE A 23 -5.50 0.59 -5.60
N LYS A 24 -5.42 -0.31 -4.60
CA LYS A 24 -6.58 -0.80 -3.89
C LYS A 24 -6.35 -0.66 -2.40
N LEU A 25 -7.32 -0.08 -1.73
CA LEU A 25 -7.32 0.07 -0.28
C LEU A 25 -8.40 -0.84 0.29
N LEU A 26 -7.99 -1.82 1.11
CA LEU A 26 -8.90 -2.80 1.70
C LEU A 26 -8.95 -2.60 3.21
N LYS A 27 -10.16 -2.57 3.75
CA LYS A 27 -10.36 -2.54 5.19
C LYS A 27 -10.50 -3.97 5.67
N ILE A 28 -9.52 -4.45 6.43
CA ILE A 28 -9.43 -5.87 6.80
C ILE A 28 -9.69 -6.13 8.28
N ASP A 29 -9.99 -5.12 9.07
CA ASP A 29 -10.15 -5.25 10.52
C ASP A 29 -11.21 -6.26 10.94
N LYS A 30 -12.22 -6.48 10.10
CA LYS A 30 -13.30 -7.43 10.41
C LYS A 30 -12.98 -8.86 10.01
N VAL A 31 -11.99 -9.05 9.14
CA VAL A 31 -11.64 -10.39 8.64
C VAL A 31 -10.25 -10.84 9.09
N SER A 32 -9.49 -9.96 9.73
CA SER A 32 -8.15 -10.27 10.20
C SER A 32 -7.76 -9.38 11.37
N SER A 33 -6.92 -9.91 12.25
CA SER A 33 -6.33 -9.13 13.34
C SER A 33 -4.96 -8.58 12.99
N LEU A 34 -4.47 -8.78 11.75
CA LEU A 34 -3.13 -8.36 11.33
C LEU A 34 -2.98 -6.85 11.22
N ALA A 35 -4.00 -6.18 10.74
CA ALA A 35 -3.99 -4.73 10.54
C ALA A 35 -5.42 -4.24 10.33
N ASP A 36 -5.60 -2.92 10.30
CA ASP A 36 -6.90 -2.33 9.95
C ASP A 36 -7.06 -2.23 8.45
N TYR A 37 -5.96 -1.94 7.74
CA TYR A 37 -5.99 -1.74 6.29
C TYR A 37 -4.83 -2.45 5.59
N PHE A 38 -5.10 -2.94 4.38
CA PHE A 38 -4.09 -3.34 3.41
C PHE A 38 -4.18 -2.40 2.23
N LEU A 39 -3.03 -1.88 1.80
CA LEU A 39 -2.94 -1.03 0.63
C LEU A 39 -2.09 -1.75 -0.40
N ILE A 40 -2.65 -1.98 -1.59
CA ILE A 40 -1.99 -2.72 -2.66
C ILE A 40 -1.81 -1.79 -3.86
N CYS A 41 -0.60 -1.75 -4.39
CA CYS A 41 -0.25 -0.86 -5.50
C CYS A 41 0.70 -1.58 -6.47
N THR A 42 0.63 -1.21 -7.73
CA THR A 42 1.50 -1.77 -8.78
C THR A 42 2.45 -0.70 -9.29
N GLY A 43 3.73 -1.07 -9.44
CA GLY A 43 4.73 -0.25 -10.10
C GLY A 43 5.07 -0.82 -11.47
N THR A 44 5.54 0.04 -12.37
CA THR A 44 5.86 -0.34 -13.76
C THR A 44 7.16 -1.14 -13.88
N SER A 45 8.02 -1.08 -12.87
CA SER A 45 9.33 -1.74 -12.86
C SER A 45 9.78 -1.91 -11.43
N ASN A 46 10.86 -2.67 -11.22
CA ASN A 46 11.46 -2.83 -9.90
C ASN A 46 11.90 -1.48 -9.33
N THR A 47 12.46 -0.62 -10.17
CA THR A 47 12.87 0.73 -9.77
C THR A 47 11.65 1.56 -9.34
N HIS A 48 10.54 1.45 -10.06
CA HIS A 48 9.31 2.17 -9.73
C HIS A 48 8.72 1.67 -8.40
N VAL A 49 8.76 0.36 -8.18
CA VAL A 49 8.32 -0.23 -6.90
C VAL A 49 9.12 0.38 -5.75
N ARG A 50 10.44 0.46 -5.89
CA ARG A 50 11.30 1.05 -4.86
C ARG A 50 10.96 2.53 -4.65
N THR A 51 10.77 3.29 -5.73
CA THR A 51 10.42 4.70 -5.64
C THR A 51 9.11 4.92 -4.91
N LEU A 52 8.10 4.10 -5.23
CA LEU A 52 6.80 4.17 -4.56
C LEU A 52 6.95 3.91 -3.07
N CYS A 53 7.71 2.88 -2.70
CA CYS A 53 7.93 2.53 -1.30
C CYS A 53 8.71 3.61 -0.56
N ASP A 54 9.75 4.15 -1.19
CA ASP A 54 10.57 5.22 -0.59
C ASP A 54 9.71 6.45 -0.31
N TYR A 55 8.85 6.81 -1.25
CA TYR A 55 7.99 7.98 -1.07
C TYR A 55 6.90 7.76 -0.04
N ALA A 56 6.34 6.55 0.02
CA ALA A 56 5.37 6.21 1.06
C ALA A 56 6.02 6.30 2.44
N GLU A 57 7.21 5.75 2.59
CA GLU A 57 7.96 5.82 3.84
C GLU A 57 8.25 7.27 4.22
N TYR A 58 8.74 8.04 3.28
CA TYR A 58 9.03 9.47 3.50
C TYR A 58 7.77 10.22 3.96
N THR A 59 6.65 10.00 3.28
CA THR A 59 5.39 10.67 3.61
C THR A 59 4.94 10.39 5.03
N LEU A 60 4.98 9.12 5.43
CA LEU A 60 4.54 8.73 6.77
C LEU A 60 5.54 9.15 7.84
N GLU A 61 6.83 9.17 7.52
CA GLU A 61 7.85 9.68 8.43
C GLU A 61 7.62 11.15 8.74
N GLN A 62 7.27 11.95 7.71
CA GLN A 62 6.97 13.37 7.90
C GLN A 62 5.74 13.58 8.78
N GLN A 63 4.86 12.59 8.85
CA GLN A 63 3.66 12.65 9.70
C GLN A 63 3.89 12.04 11.07
N GLY A 64 5.12 11.62 11.36
CA GLY A 64 5.48 11.06 12.66
C GLY A 64 5.02 9.63 12.89
N GLU A 65 4.69 8.90 11.83
CA GLU A 65 4.24 7.50 11.96
C GLU A 65 5.43 6.56 11.99
N PRO A 66 5.59 5.76 13.06
CA PRO A 66 6.72 4.83 13.15
C PRO A 66 6.49 3.61 12.26
N MET A 67 7.48 3.27 11.47
CA MET A 67 7.46 2.05 10.67
C MET A 67 7.94 0.86 11.50
N LEU A 68 7.19 -0.24 11.49
CA LEU A 68 7.56 -1.45 12.21
C LEU A 68 8.54 -2.31 11.42
N GLY A 69 8.45 -2.28 10.11
CA GLY A 69 9.35 -3.04 9.28
C GLY A 69 9.16 -2.78 7.80
N ARG A 70 10.20 -3.06 7.03
CA ARG A 70 10.14 -2.98 5.57
C ARG A 70 10.87 -4.19 5.02
N GLU A 71 10.23 -4.92 4.11
CA GLU A 71 10.81 -6.11 3.50
C GLU A 71 10.72 -6.00 1.99
N GLY A 72 11.80 -6.39 1.31
CA GLY A 72 11.81 -6.47 -0.15
C GLY A 72 12.05 -7.90 -0.58
N HIS A 73 11.42 -8.29 -1.69
CA HIS A 73 11.53 -9.64 -2.23
C HIS A 73 11.98 -9.58 -3.69
N ARG A 74 12.90 -10.46 -4.05
CA ARG A 74 13.34 -10.70 -5.42
C ARG A 74 13.61 -9.44 -6.24
N GLY A 75 14.60 -8.65 -5.80
CA GLY A 75 15.02 -7.47 -6.54
C GLY A 75 13.94 -6.39 -6.64
N ASN A 76 13.13 -6.28 -5.59
CA ASN A 76 12.06 -5.28 -5.48
C ASN A 76 10.85 -5.53 -6.39
N SER A 77 10.59 -6.80 -6.75
CA SER A 77 9.36 -7.14 -7.43
C SER A 77 8.15 -7.09 -6.49
N TRP A 78 8.40 -7.18 -5.19
CA TRP A 78 7.40 -7.06 -4.14
C TRP A 78 8.08 -6.47 -2.91
N GLU A 79 7.61 -5.30 -2.46
CA GLU A 79 8.03 -4.72 -1.20
C GLU A 79 6.84 -4.53 -0.28
N LEU A 80 7.08 -4.73 1.01
CA LEU A 80 6.07 -4.62 2.05
C LEU A 80 6.54 -3.60 3.09
N LEU A 81 5.66 -2.65 3.44
CA LEU A 81 5.90 -1.70 4.51
C LEU A 81 4.86 -1.92 5.59
N ASP A 82 5.31 -2.27 6.80
CA ASP A 82 4.43 -2.57 7.92
C ASP A 82 4.41 -1.43 8.92
N TYR A 83 3.24 -0.84 9.12
CA TYR A 83 3.02 0.24 10.09
C TYR A 83 2.07 -0.19 11.21
N GLY A 84 1.77 -1.48 11.31
CA GLY A 84 0.86 -2.02 12.31
C GLY A 84 -0.60 -1.83 11.94
N THR A 85 -1.08 -0.60 11.88
CA THR A 85 -2.47 -0.33 11.49
C THR A 85 -2.70 -0.45 10.00
N ILE A 86 -1.65 -0.24 9.21
CA ILE A 86 -1.71 -0.39 7.76
C ILE A 86 -0.49 -1.16 7.29
N VAL A 87 -0.70 -2.08 6.36
CA VAL A 87 0.38 -2.79 5.67
C VAL A 87 0.28 -2.44 4.19
N ILE A 88 1.38 -1.93 3.65
CA ILE A 88 1.45 -1.47 2.27
C ILE A 88 2.20 -2.51 1.45
N HIS A 89 1.58 -2.98 0.37
CA HIS A 89 2.18 -3.92 -0.56
C HIS A 89 2.34 -3.26 -1.91
N VAL A 90 3.56 -3.20 -2.42
CA VAL A 90 3.82 -2.68 -3.76
C VAL A 90 4.47 -3.76 -4.59
N PHE A 91 3.89 -4.06 -5.74
CA PHE A 91 4.33 -5.15 -6.62
C PHE A 91 4.60 -4.63 -8.02
N THR A 92 5.44 -5.36 -8.77
CA THR A 92 5.39 -5.28 -10.22
C THR A 92 4.11 -6.00 -10.64
N GLU A 93 3.65 -5.76 -11.87
CA GLU A 93 2.44 -6.37 -12.38
C GLU A 93 2.52 -7.91 -12.35
N GLU A 94 3.66 -8.47 -12.75
CA GLU A 94 3.86 -9.91 -12.74
C GLU A 94 3.80 -10.49 -11.33
N ALA A 95 4.43 -9.83 -10.35
CA ALA A 95 4.42 -10.31 -8.98
C ALA A 95 3.01 -10.23 -8.39
N ARG A 96 2.27 -9.17 -8.70
CA ARG A 96 0.90 -9.01 -8.21
C ARG A 96 0.01 -10.15 -8.67
N GLU A 97 0.11 -10.52 -9.95
CA GLU A 97 -0.63 -11.67 -10.48
C GLU A 97 -0.19 -12.98 -9.85
N PHE A 98 1.10 -13.16 -9.69
CA PHE A 98 1.66 -14.39 -9.14
C PHE A 98 1.22 -14.64 -7.70
N TYR A 99 1.34 -13.62 -6.84
CA TYR A 99 1.01 -13.76 -5.43
C TYR A 99 -0.48 -13.63 -5.14
N SER A 100 -1.20 -12.86 -5.95
CA SER A 100 -2.68 -12.74 -5.87
C SER A 100 -3.21 -12.49 -4.46
N LEU A 101 -2.59 -11.55 -3.73
CA LEU A 101 -3.02 -11.22 -2.35
C LEU A 101 -4.49 -10.83 -2.27
N GLU A 102 -5.02 -10.24 -3.33
CA GLU A 102 -6.42 -9.82 -3.39
C GLU A 102 -7.40 -10.99 -3.21
N ARG A 103 -6.99 -12.19 -3.62
CA ARG A 103 -7.83 -13.38 -3.43
C ARG A 103 -7.90 -13.79 -1.97
N LEU A 104 -6.81 -13.60 -1.24
CA LEU A 104 -6.77 -13.92 0.19
C LEU A 104 -7.72 -13.02 0.97
N TRP A 105 -7.92 -11.81 0.49
CA TRP A 105 -8.73 -10.80 1.16
C TRP A 105 -10.01 -10.47 0.39
N ALA A 106 -10.54 -11.44 -0.36
CA ALA A 106 -11.74 -11.24 -1.17
C ALA A 106 -12.95 -10.81 -0.33
N ASP A 107 -13.00 -11.21 0.94
CA ASP A 107 -14.08 -10.83 1.85
C ASP A 107 -13.89 -9.47 2.51
N ALA A 108 -12.76 -8.82 2.28
CA ALA A 108 -12.49 -7.52 2.87
C ALA A 108 -13.27 -6.43 2.15
N GLU A 109 -13.58 -5.37 2.88
CA GLU A 109 -14.27 -4.21 2.32
C GLU A 109 -13.31 -3.40 1.46
N ALA A 110 -13.64 -3.21 0.19
CA ALA A 110 -12.86 -2.33 -0.70
C ALA A 110 -13.32 -0.88 -0.45
N ILE A 111 -12.36 -0.02 -0.09
CA ILE A 111 -12.64 1.38 0.17
C ILE A 111 -12.58 2.16 -1.14
N ASP A 112 -13.58 2.99 -1.39
CA ASP A 112 -13.62 3.84 -2.57
C ASP A 112 -12.57 4.95 -2.43
N ILE A 113 -11.57 4.92 -3.29
CA ILE A 113 -10.48 5.92 -3.29
C ILE A 113 -10.56 6.88 -4.47
N SER A 114 -11.67 6.89 -5.17
CA SER A 114 -11.84 7.73 -6.37
C SER A 114 -11.68 9.23 -6.10
N GLU A 115 -11.96 9.68 -4.88
CA GLU A 115 -11.76 11.08 -4.49
C GLU A 115 -10.32 11.40 -4.12
N ILE A 116 -9.50 10.37 -3.88
CA ILE A 116 -8.11 10.53 -3.44
C ILE A 116 -7.18 10.52 -4.64
N ILE A 117 -7.40 9.59 -5.57
CA ILE A 117 -6.53 9.44 -6.74
C ILE A 117 -7.06 10.30 -7.90
N ILE A 118 -6.11 10.82 -8.67
CA ILE A 118 -6.41 11.62 -9.84
C ILE A 118 -6.11 10.75 -11.06
N GLU A 119 -7.16 10.32 -11.75
CA GLU A 119 -7.01 9.57 -12.98
C GLU A 119 -6.86 10.55 -14.14
N GLU A 120 -5.79 10.36 -14.90
CA GLU A 120 -5.56 11.13 -16.12
C GLU A 120 -5.86 10.27 -17.35
#